data_363d5730d7f0d02140263085bc224c62
#
_entry.id   363d5730d7f0d02140263085bc224c62
#
_cell.length_a   1.000
_cell.length_b   1.000
_cell.length_c   1.000
_cell.angle_alpha   90.00
_cell.angle_beta   90.00
_cell.angle_gamma   90.00
#
_symmetry.space_group_name_H-M   'P 1'
#
loop_
_entity.id
_entity.type
_entity.pdbx_description
1 polymer ?
#
loop_
_entity_poly.entity_id
_entity_poly.type
_entity_poly.pdbx_seq_one_letter_code
_entity_poly.pdbx_strand_id
1 'polypeptide(L)'
;VPLFHDRVTWDEIRRHITDPTDQARQPTAGEMRRSDGSILTYLTHPLPDGNTLIAFADVTATRRVESALRERAEAFEAADRLKTEFVQNVSYQLRSPLTTILGYAEFLQSQRHGDLSERQADYVNAILQASDHLSKLIENILDLAMIEAGRMDLDLTDVNFAKLVRESV
;
A
#
# COMPACT_ATOMS: atom_id res chain seq x y z
N VAL A 1 -31.55 19.87 -27.20
CA VAL A 1 -30.49 18.99 -26.68
C VAL A 1 -30.94 18.56 -25.29
N PRO A 2 -31.08 17.24 -25.01
CA PRO A 2 -31.46 16.81 -23.67
C PRO A 2 -30.39 17.24 -22.66
N LEU A 3 -30.81 17.96 -21.64
CA LEU A 3 -29.94 18.50 -20.56
C LEU A 3 -29.34 17.37 -19.69
N PHE A 4 -29.92 16.18 -19.72
CA PHE A 4 -29.51 15.05 -18.88
C PHE A 4 -29.17 13.83 -19.75
N HIS A 5 -28.06 13.22 -19.51
CA HIS A 5 -27.61 11.99 -20.17
C HIS A 5 -28.44 10.79 -19.70
N ASP A 6 -28.86 10.83 -18.44
CA ASP A 6 -29.59 9.75 -17.78
C ASP A 6 -31.10 10.10 -17.75
N ARG A 7 -31.80 9.70 -18.82
CA ARG A 7 -33.24 9.80 -18.88
C ARG A 7 -33.96 9.00 -17.81
N VAL A 8 -33.36 7.90 -17.36
CA VAL A 8 -33.96 7.00 -16.37
C VAL A 8 -34.06 7.71 -15.02
N THR A 9 -32.99 8.34 -14.58
CA THR A 9 -32.98 9.09 -13.32
C THR A 9 -33.96 10.25 -13.32
N TRP A 10 -34.08 10.98 -14.46
CA TRP A 10 -35.05 12.07 -14.57
C TRP A 10 -36.51 11.58 -14.58
N ASP A 11 -36.78 10.47 -15.26
CA ASP A 11 -38.12 9.88 -15.28
C ASP A 11 -38.49 9.27 -13.92
N GLU A 12 -37.53 8.77 -13.17
CA GLU A 12 -37.71 8.31 -11.77
C GLU A 12 -38.06 9.49 -10.86
N ILE A 13 -37.28 10.57 -10.90
CA ILE A 13 -37.54 11.78 -10.11
C ILE A 13 -38.95 12.32 -10.45
N ARG A 14 -39.28 12.43 -11.74
CA ARG A 14 -40.58 12.91 -12.17
C ARG A 14 -41.71 12.01 -11.68
N ARG A 15 -41.58 10.69 -11.78
CA ARG A 15 -42.54 9.72 -11.30
C ARG A 15 -42.76 9.87 -9.79
N HIS A 16 -41.67 10.00 -9.03
CA HIS A 16 -41.70 10.18 -7.60
C HIS A 16 -42.42 11.47 -7.16
N ILE A 17 -42.30 12.53 -7.95
CA ILE A 17 -42.99 13.82 -7.71
C ILE A 17 -44.46 13.76 -8.07
N THR A 18 -44.82 13.00 -9.12
CA THR A 18 -46.21 12.96 -9.66
C THR A 18 -47.06 11.83 -9.11
N ASP A 19 -46.48 10.88 -8.40
CA ASP A 19 -47.21 9.75 -7.80
C ASP A 19 -47.90 10.20 -6.51
N PRO A 20 -49.23 10.06 -6.41
CA PRO A 20 -49.99 10.51 -5.23
C PRO A 20 -49.94 9.53 -4.08
N THR A 21 -49.22 8.41 -4.16
CA THR A 21 -49.16 7.40 -3.12
C THR A 21 -48.25 7.82 -1.95
N ASP A 22 -48.57 7.38 -0.73
CA ASP A 22 -47.78 7.68 0.47
C ASP A 22 -46.32 7.15 0.40
N GLN A 23 -46.06 6.09 -0.37
CA GLN A 23 -44.71 5.58 -0.63
C GLN A 23 -43.86 6.53 -1.48
N ALA A 24 -44.45 7.28 -2.38
CA ALA A 24 -43.79 8.29 -3.20
C ALA A 24 -43.46 9.58 -2.40
N ARG A 25 -44.08 9.76 -1.24
CA ARG A 25 -43.88 10.93 -0.37
C ARG A 25 -42.76 10.77 0.65
N GLN A 26 -41.71 10.02 0.33
CA GLN A 26 -40.50 9.95 1.15
C GLN A 26 -39.39 10.81 0.56
N PRO A 27 -38.54 11.43 1.40
CA PRO A 27 -37.36 12.13 0.91
C PRO A 27 -36.47 11.18 0.13
N THR A 28 -36.05 11.58 -1.07
CA THR A 28 -35.19 10.79 -1.94
C THR A 28 -33.96 11.61 -2.33
N ALA A 29 -32.80 11.00 -2.31
CA ALA A 29 -31.56 11.62 -2.72
C ALA A 29 -30.83 10.74 -3.74
N GLY A 30 -30.12 11.37 -4.65
CA GLY A 30 -29.33 10.65 -5.64
C GLY A 30 -28.34 11.54 -6.38
N GLU A 31 -27.64 10.95 -7.31
CA GLU A 31 -26.72 11.63 -8.23
C GLU A 31 -27.21 11.49 -9.66
N MET A 32 -27.00 12.53 -10.46
CA MET A 32 -27.26 12.48 -11.89
C MET A 32 -26.11 13.15 -12.66
N ARG A 33 -25.85 12.64 -13.85
CA ARG A 33 -24.84 13.21 -14.75
C ARG A 33 -25.52 13.96 -15.88
N ARG A 34 -25.08 15.20 -16.09
CA ARG A 34 -25.56 16.03 -17.21
C ARG A 34 -24.79 15.72 -18.49
N SER A 35 -25.38 16.16 -19.63
CA SER A 35 -24.78 15.99 -20.96
C SER A 35 -23.45 16.76 -21.14
N ASP A 36 -23.19 17.80 -20.34
CA ASP A 36 -21.93 18.53 -20.29
C ASP A 36 -20.85 17.85 -19.42
N GLY A 37 -21.17 16.68 -18.82
CA GLY A 37 -20.28 15.92 -17.94
C GLY A 37 -20.29 16.38 -16.50
N SER A 38 -21.10 17.40 -16.12
CA SER A 38 -21.25 17.81 -14.73
C SER A 38 -22.05 16.77 -13.93
N ILE A 39 -21.76 16.69 -12.64
CA ILE A 39 -22.39 15.77 -11.70
C ILE A 39 -23.20 16.60 -10.71
N LEU A 40 -24.50 16.34 -10.65
CA LEU A 40 -25.40 16.97 -9.71
C LEU A 40 -25.89 15.94 -8.70
N THR A 41 -25.88 16.31 -7.43
CA THR A 41 -26.69 15.62 -6.43
C THR A 41 -28.06 16.25 -6.38
N TYR A 42 -29.08 15.45 -6.14
CA TYR A 42 -30.44 15.94 -5.92
C TYR A 42 -31.01 15.39 -4.61
N LEU A 43 -31.87 16.21 -4.01
CA LEU A 43 -32.68 15.85 -2.85
C LEU A 43 -34.10 16.26 -3.15
N THR A 44 -35.06 15.35 -2.98
CA THR A 44 -36.48 15.63 -3.01
C THR A 44 -37.03 15.55 -1.58
N HIS A 45 -37.83 16.54 -1.20
CA HIS A 45 -38.50 16.56 0.10
C HIS A 45 -39.99 16.94 -0.07
N PRO A 46 -40.93 16.05 0.28
CA PRO A 46 -42.36 16.38 0.21
C PRO A 46 -42.71 17.40 1.29
N LEU A 47 -43.54 18.38 0.90
CA LEU A 47 -44.00 19.44 1.79
C LEU A 47 -45.44 19.15 2.26
N PRO A 48 -45.88 19.69 3.41
CA PRO A 48 -47.20 19.45 3.99
C PRO A 48 -48.37 19.94 3.12
N ASP A 49 -48.11 20.90 2.24
CA ASP A 49 -49.10 21.46 1.31
C ASP A 49 -49.31 20.63 0.05
N GLY A 50 -48.67 19.45 -0.06
CA GLY A 50 -48.73 18.57 -1.22
C GLY A 50 -47.71 18.87 -2.31
N ASN A 51 -46.89 19.91 -2.15
CA ASN A 51 -45.79 20.23 -3.04
C ASN A 51 -44.56 19.37 -2.72
N THR A 52 -43.58 19.37 -3.62
CA THR A 52 -42.27 18.71 -3.41
C THR A 52 -41.16 19.74 -3.64
N LEU A 53 -40.32 19.91 -2.64
CA LEU A 53 -39.07 20.67 -2.75
C LEU A 53 -38.02 19.78 -3.44
N ILE A 54 -37.38 20.32 -4.48
CA ILE A 54 -36.23 19.66 -5.11
C ILE A 54 -35.04 20.60 -4.99
N ALA A 55 -33.97 20.10 -4.40
CA ALA A 55 -32.69 20.81 -4.32
C ALA A 55 -31.66 20.12 -5.19
N PHE A 56 -30.84 20.87 -5.87
CA PHE A 56 -29.71 20.39 -6.65
C PHE A 56 -28.43 21.07 -6.18
N ALA A 57 -27.36 20.29 -6.11
CA ALA A 57 -26.02 20.81 -5.86
C ALA A 57 -25.04 20.27 -6.92
N ASP A 58 -24.23 21.15 -7.48
CA ASP A 58 -23.16 20.74 -8.39
C ASP A 58 -21.97 20.24 -7.56
N VAL A 59 -21.68 18.96 -7.67
CA VAL A 59 -20.60 18.27 -6.97
C VAL A 59 -19.45 17.88 -7.90
N THR A 60 -19.44 18.38 -9.12
CA THR A 60 -18.47 18.02 -10.15
C THR A 60 -17.03 18.22 -9.70
N ALA A 61 -16.72 19.38 -9.12
CA ALA A 61 -15.39 19.69 -8.64
C ALA A 61 -14.97 18.77 -7.48
N THR A 62 -15.87 18.53 -6.53
CA THR A 62 -15.64 17.64 -5.38
C THR A 62 -15.37 16.22 -5.86
N ARG A 63 -16.17 15.70 -6.77
CA ARG A 63 -16.01 14.35 -7.32
C ARG A 63 -14.70 14.18 -8.11
N ARG A 64 -14.29 15.20 -8.85
CA ARG A 64 -12.99 15.19 -9.55
C ARG A 64 -11.81 15.14 -8.59
N VAL A 65 -11.86 15.93 -7.52
CA VAL A 65 -10.81 15.92 -6.49
C VAL A 65 -10.78 14.57 -5.78
N GLU A 66 -11.93 14.04 -5.39
CA GLU A 66 -12.06 12.74 -4.73
C GLU A 66 -11.49 11.61 -5.61
N SER A 67 -11.85 11.57 -6.90
CA SER A 67 -11.32 10.60 -7.86
C SER A 67 -9.81 10.72 -8.02
N ALA A 68 -9.30 11.94 -8.18
CA ALA A 68 -7.86 12.18 -8.32
C ALA A 68 -7.06 11.80 -7.06
N LEU A 69 -7.62 12.04 -5.86
CA LEU A 69 -7.01 11.61 -4.61
C LEU A 69 -7.00 10.10 -4.47
N ARG A 70 -8.09 9.44 -4.85
CA ARG A 70 -8.20 7.98 -4.84
C ARG A 70 -7.20 7.34 -5.80
N GLU A 71 -7.12 7.82 -7.04
CA GLU A 71 -6.17 7.35 -8.04
C GLU A 71 -4.71 7.50 -7.56
N ARG A 72 -4.39 8.64 -6.90
CA ARG A 72 -3.07 8.85 -6.31
C ARG A 72 -2.78 7.90 -5.16
N ALA A 73 -3.75 7.66 -4.28
CA ALA A 73 -3.60 6.72 -3.17
C ALA A 73 -3.33 5.29 -3.69
N GLU A 74 -4.13 4.83 -4.67
CA GLU A 74 -3.97 3.51 -5.29
C GLU A 74 -2.60 3.38 -5.99
N ALA A 75 -2.13 4.43 -6.69
CA ALA A 75 -0.81 4.44 -7.33
C ALA A 75 0.33 4.41 -6.30
N PHE A 76 0.17 5.14 -5.18
CA PHE A 76 1.15 5.14 -4.10
C PHE A 76 1.24 3.76 -3.42
N GLU A 77 0.11 3.15 -3.10
CA GLU A 77 0.07 1.80 -2.51
C GLU A 77 0.68 0.74 -3.43
N ALA A 78 0.43 0.85 -4.74
CA ALA A 78 1.02 -0.06 -5.72
C ALA A 78 2.55 0.12 -5.80
N ALA A 79 3.05 1.36 -5.79
CA ALA A 79 4.48 1.65 -5.80
C ALA A 79 5.19 1.17 -4.53
N ASP A 80 4.56 1.33 -3.36
CA ASP A 80 5.10 0.87 -2.09
C ASP A 80 5.19 -0.65 -2.02
N ARG A 81 4.15 -1.35 -2.51
CA ARG A 81 4.17 -2.82 -2.64
C ARG A 81 5.30 -3.30 -3.54
N LEU A 82 5.45 -2.69 -4.72
CA LEU A 82 6.53 -3.03 -5.66
C LEU A 82 7.91 -2.78 -5.06
N LYS A 83 8.09 -1.68 -4.30
CA LYS A 83 9.34 -1.39 -3.58
C LYS A 83 9.68 -2.51 -2.60
N THR A 84 8.71 -2.93 -1.80
CA THR A 84 8.90 -4.00 -0.80
C THR A 84 9.24 -5.34 -1.46
N GLU A 85 8.50 -5.73 -2.49
CA GLU A 85 8.74 -6.96 -3.26
C GLU A 85 10.12 -6.94 -3.93
N PHE A 86 10.53 -5.80 -4.49
CA PHE A 86 11.85 -5.63 -5.09
C PHE A 86 12.97 -5.85 -4.06
N VAL A 87 12.88 -5.22 -2.88
CA VAL A 87 13.89 -5.38 -1.81
C VAL A 87 13.97 -6.83 -1.35
N GLN A 88 12.83 -7.51 -1.15
CA GLN A 88 12.79 -8.92 -0.76
C GLN A 88 13.46 -9.82 -1.82
N ASN A 89 13.13 -9.63 -3.09
CA ASN A 89 13.68 -10.41 -4.18
C ASN A 89 15.19 -10.21 -4.33
N VAL A 90 15.66 -8.95 -4.30
CA VAL A 90 17.09 -8.63 -4.40
C VAL A 90 17.85 -9.28 -3.24
N SER A 91 17.34 -9.15 -2.01
CA SER A 91 17.97 -9.73 -0.84
C SER A 91 18.08 -11.25 -0.91
N TYR A 92 17.01 -11.91 -1.38
CA TYR A 92 17.04 -13.36 -1.61
C TYR A 92 18.09 -13.77 -2.65
N GLN A 93 18.13 -13.04 -3.78
CA GLN A 93 19.07 -13.30 -4.88
C GLN A 93 20.53 -13.02 -4.48
N LEU A 94 20.79 -12.11 -3.55
CA LEU A 94 22.12 -11.82 -3.03
C LEU A 94 22.57 -12.82 -1.97
N ARG A 95 21.65 -13.32 -1.14
CA ARG A 95 21.99 -14.28 -0.06
C ARG A 95 22.59 -15.59 -0.60
N SER A 96 22.05 -16.09 -1.70
CA SER A 96 22.51 -17.37 -2.27
C SER A 96 23.98 -17.36 -2.71
N PRO A 97 24.46 -16.42 -3.59
CA PRO A 97 25.87 -16.38 -3.96
C PRO A 97 26.77 -16.03 -2.77
N LEU A 98 26.30 -15.21 -1.83
CA LEU A 98 27.05 -14.85 -0.65
C LEU A 98 27.29 -16.05 0.27
N THR A 99 26.28 -16.88 0.50
CA THR A 99 26.41 -18.15 1.25
C THR A 99 27.43 -19.07 0.57
N THR A 100 27.46 -19.10 -0.76
CA THR A 100 28.45 -19.88 -1.52
C THR A 100 29.86 -19.35 -1.31
N ILE A 101 30.05 -18.02 -1.37
CA ILE A 101 31.36 -17.38 -1.14
C ILE A 101 31.84 -17.66 0.29
N LEU A 102 30.97 -17.51 1.30
CA LEU A 102 31.28 -17.83 2.68
C LEU A 102 31.71 -19.29 2.85
N GLY A 103 30.90 -20.22 2.29
CA GLY A 103 31.21 -21.64 2.39
C GLY A 103 32.57 -22.02 1.79
N TYR A 104 32.95 -21.45 0.63
CA TYR A 104 34.27 -21.71 0.06
C TYR A 104 35.39 -21.03 0.86
N ALA A 105 35.17 -19.83 1.38
CA ALA A 105 36.16 -19.15 2.20
C ALA A 105 36.41 -19.91 3.52
N GLU A 106 35.35 -20.37 4.20
CA GLU A 106 35.45 -21.23 5.41
C GLU A 106 36.14 -22.56 5.12
N PHE A 107 35.82 -23.17 3.95
CA PHE A 107 36.46 -24.40 3.52
C PHE A 107 37.94 -24.24 3.30
N LEU A 108 38.40 -23.13 2.68
CA LEU A 108 39.81 -22.80 2.53
C LEU A 108 40.48 -22.55 3.89
N GLN A 109 39.77 -21.80 4.80
CA GLN A 109 40.28 -21.52 6.13
C GLN A 109 40.48 -22.80 6.98
N SER A 110 39.64 -23.82 6.76
CA SER A 110 39.73 -25.11 7.50
C SER A 110 41.01 -25.90 7.20
N GLN A 111 41.82 -25.51 6.23
CA GLN A 111 43.09 -26.11 5.82
C GLN A 111 43.03 -27.64 5.55
N ARG A 112 41.82 -28.18 5.28
CA ARG A 112 41.64 -29.62 5.08
C ARG A 112 42.32 -30.16 3.81
N HIS A 113 42.69 -29.27 2.87
CA HIS A 113 43.27 -29.63 1.59
C HIS A 113 44.65 -29.03 1.36
N GLY A 114 45.32 -28.60 2.41
CA GLY A 114 46.67 -28.02 2.40
C GLY A 114 46.74 -26.75 3.23
N ASP A 115 47.96 -26.41 3.69
CA ASP A 115 48.21 -25.21 4.47
C ASP A 115 48.16 -23.97 3.57
N LEU A 116 47.48 -22.94 4.01
CA LEU A 116 47.53 -21.62 3.40
C LEU A 116 48.82 -20.90 3.79
N SER A 117 49.46 -20.23 2.86
CA SER A 117 50.51 -19.26 3.21
C SER A 117 49.88 -18.11 4.03
N GLU A 118 50.68 -17.40 4.82
CA GLU A 118 50.23 -16.25 5.64
C GLU A 118 49.41 -15.26 4.79
N ARG A 119 49.89 -14.91 3.60
CA ARG A 119 49.19 -14.03 2.68
C ARG A 119 47.85 -14.57 2.21
N GLN A 120 47.72 -15.88 1.97
CA GLN A 120 46.47 -16.50 1.56
C GLN A 120 45.48 -16.53 2.73
N ALA A 121 45.95 -16.79 3.94
CA ALA A 121 45.13 -16.72 5.13
C ALA A 121 44.56 -15.31 5.36
N ASP A 122 45.38 -14.27 5.17
CA ASP A 122 44.93 -12.87 5.22
C ASP A 122 43.81 -12.57 4.21
N TYR A 123 43.96 -13.04 2.95
CA TYR A 123 42.94 -12.85 1.93
C TYR A 123 41.64 -13.60 2.25
N VAL A 124 41.72 -14.82 2.74
CA VAL A 124 40.54 -15.58 3.15
C VAL A 124 39.82 -14.90 4.30
N ASN A 125 40.56 -14.42 5.29
CA ASN A 125 39.99 -13.66 6.42
C ASN A 125 39.31 -12.36 5.95
N ALA A 126 39.92 -11.63 5.02
CA ALA A 126 39.31 -10.43 4.44
C ALA A 126 38.02 -10.74 3.68
N ILE A 127 37.96 -11.84 2.92
CA ILE A 127 36.76 -12.30 2.23
C ILE A 127 35.66 -12.64 3.24
N LEU A 128 35.97 -13.38 4.32
CA LEU A 128 35.02 -13.73 5.35
C LEU A 128 34.43 -12.49 6.02
N GLN A 129 35.28 -11.54 6.43
CA GLN A 129 34.84 -10.28 7.04
C GLN A 129 33.95 -9.44 6.11
N ALA A 130 34.35 -9.31 4.86
CA ALA A 130 33.57 -8.56 3.87
C ALA A 130 32.22 -9.22 3.59
N SER A 131 32.19 -10.55 3.54
CA SER A 131 30.96 -11.32 3.30
C SER A 131 30.00 -11.24 4.49
N ASP A 132 30.51 -11.33 5.73
CA ASP A 132 29.72 -11.16 6.95
C ASP A 132 29.11 -9.74 7.01
N HIS A 133 29.94 -8.73 6.72
CA HIS A 133 29.45 -7.35 6.66
C HIS A 133 28.34 -7.15 5.62
N LEU A 134 28.50 -7.74 4.43
CA LEU A 134 27.49 -7.66 3.37
C LEU A 134 26.19 -8.40 3.77
N SER A 135 26.30 -9.55 4.44
CA SER A 135 25.13 -10.27 5.00
C SER A 135 24.33 -9.38 5.94
N LYS A 136 25.00 -8.73 6.88
CA LYS A 136 24.37 -7.82 7.85
C LYS A 136 23.72 -6.62 7.17
N LEU A 137 24.34 -6.06 6.13
CA LEU A 137 23.73 -4.96 5.36
C LEU A 137 22.45 -5.41 4.66
N ILE A 138 22.45 -6.59 4.05
CA ILE A 138 21.26 -7.15 3.39
C ILE A 138 20.12 -7.36 4.40
N GLU A 139 20.44 -7.92 5.57
CA GLU A 139 19.47 -8.10 6.66
C GLU A 139 18.89 -6.77 7.14
N ASN A 140 19.73 -5.78 7.40
CA ASN A 140 19.29 -4.45 7.83
C ASN A 140 18.37 -3.77 6.80
N ILE A 141 18.65 -3.93 5.49
CA ILE A 141 17.81 -3.38 4.41
C ILE A 141 16.46 -4.09 4.37
N LEU A 142 16.44 -5.42 4.57
CA LEU A 142 15.20 -6.19 4.66
C LEU A 142 14.36 -5.77 5.85
N ASP A 143 14.97 -5.67 7.03
CA ASP A 143 14.27 -5.27 8.25
C ASP A 143 13.67 -3.88 8.11
N LEU A 144 14.42 -2.93 7.53
CA LEU A 144 13.92 -1.59 7.26
C LEU A 144 12.71 -1.61 6.31
N ALA A 145 12.80 -2.39 5.23
CA ALA A 145 11.69 -2.52 4.28
C ALA A 145 10.44 -3.16 4.92
N MET A 146 10.62 -4.12 5.84
CA MET A 146 9.52 -4.76 6.57
C MET A 146 8.88 -3.81 7.59
N ILE A 147 9.69 -2.98 8.27
CA ILE A 147 9.21 -1.94 9.20
C ILE A 147 8.40 -0.90 8.45
N GLU A 148 8.93 -0.36 7.33
CA GLU A 148 8.22 0.62 6.50
C GLU A 148 6.89 0.09 5.96
N ALA A 149 6.85 -1.19 5.58
CA ALA A 149 5.63 -1.86 5.10
C ALA A 149 4.63 -2.20 6.22
N GLY A 150 4.96 -1.96 7.50
CA GLY A 150 4.12 -2.34 8.65
C GLY A 150 3.95 -3.85 8.82
N ARG A 151 4.87 -4.65 8.28
CA ARG A 151 4.83 -6.12 8.26
C ARG A 151 5.80 -6.78 9.24
N MET A 152 6.41 -5.99 10.12
CA MET A 152 7.30 -6.53 11.15
C MET A 152 6.48 -7.17 12.26
N ASP A 153 6.52 -8.48 12.34
CA ASP A 153 5.98 -9.23 13.47
C ASP A 153 6.98 -9.17 14.63
N LEU A 154 6.54 -8.67 15.77
CA LEU A 154 7.33 -8.65 17.00
C LEU A 154 7.06 -9.92 17.79
N ASP A 155 8.07 -10.76 17.96
CA ASP A 155 8.03 -11.89 18.91
C ASP A 155 8.30 -11.37 20.32
N LEU A 156 7.22 -11.10 21.05
CA LEU A 156 7.30 -10.56 22.41
C LEU A 156 7.63 -11.69 23.38
N THR A 157 8.89 -11.76 23.79
CA THR A 157 9.38 -12.71 24.81
C THR A 157 9.92 -11.98 26.02
N ASP A 158 9.93 -12.65 27.18
CA ASP A 158 10.55 -12.13 28.40
C ASP A 158 12.07 -12.03 28.21
N VAL A 159 12.61 -10.82 28.23
CA VAL A 159 14.04 -10.54 28.01
C VAL A 159 14.68 -10.08 29.30
N ASN A 160 15.79 -10.72 29.70
CA ASN A 160 16.62 -10.24 30.78
C ASN A 160 17.45 -9.04 30.31
N PHE A 161 16.92 -7.82 30.57
CA PHE A 161 17.52 -6.57 30.13
C PHE A 161 18.98 -6.39 30.64
N ALA A 162 19.27 -6.83 31.88
CA ALA A 162 20.61 -6.72 32.44
C ALA A 162 21.64 -7.60 31.69
N LYS A 163 21.20 -8.75 31.17
CA LYS A 163 22.04 -9.62 30.34
C LYS A 163 22.28 -9.01 28.98
N LEU A 164 21.22 -8.50 28.35
CA LEU A 164 21.27 -7.87 27.02
C LEU A 164 22.27 -6.69 26.99
N VAL A 165 22.20 -5.80 27.99
CA VAL A 165 23.13 -4.66 28.10
C VAL A 165 24.59 -5.09 28.26
N ARG A 166 24.86 -6.18 29.02
CA ARG A 166 26.22 -6.69 29.18
C ARG A 166 26.81 -7.32 27.92
N GLU A 167 25.96 -7.87 27.06
CA GLU A 167 26.36 -8.51 25.79
C GLU A 167 26.50 -7.50 24.64
N SER A 168 25.98 -6.29 24.83
CA SER A 168 25.99 -5.20 23.79
C SER A 168 27.15 -4.21 23.99
N VAL A 169 27.93 -4.31 25.08
CA VAL A 169 29.10 -3.49 25.41
C VAL A 169 30.38 -4.32 25.28
#